data_6633a35e2d2b4dc44d604e7d438cb7f5
#
_entry.id   6633a35e2d2b4dc44d604e7d438cb7f5
#
_cell.length_a   1.000
_cell.length_b   1.000
_cell.length_c   1.000
_cell.angle_alpha   90.00
_cell.angle_beta   90.00
_cell.angle_gamma   90.00
#
_symmetry.space_group_name_H-M   'P 1'
#
loop_
_entity.id
_entity.type
_entity.pdbx_description
1 polymer ?
#
loop_
_entity_poly.entity_id
_entity_poly.type
_entity_poly.pdbx_seq_one_letter_code
_entity_poly.pdbx_strand_id
1 'polypeptide(L)'
;MSAVVPITPAPNYPGPRSRAMLDEMRRYVLYDPWPFVVDVGAGDGMFLQTVDGQRILDWAGYYGSKLIGHNHPRLQDPAYRAALADAANNKVANPDFLTPQCLDYYRLLYRLAPETMHGDTLEVYAVNSGAEAVENMLKYLLSLHNRKRERQGRPHGARRFLYFDQAFHGRTVYALSVTQTLDPIATQDFHGLVASGHIKLPFPAIDTDASPAENESRTRRSLEQIEGILAQMAEEIVGIIVEPIQGAGGQRVALPSFFQRLSELAHRYDVYLGFDEVQTSAGPTGRLFAIDHYDLPHPPQAVAVGKKFAVGALFMKETLPDVGVLDSTWGGALADMVRFVQEWRVVEDEGLIARAETNGHLLADGLRRL
;
A
#
# COMPACT_ATOMS: atom_id res chain seq x y z
N MET A 1 -30.92 -26.09 1.79
CA MET A 1 -29.71 -26.40 2.58
C MET A 1 -28.69 -27.00 1.62
N SER A 2 -27.80 -26.22 1.06
CA SER A 2 -26.68 -26.76 0.28
C SER A 2 -25.65 -27.31 1.25
N ALA A 3 -25.31 -28.57 1.09
CA ALA A 3 -24.32 -29.25 1.92
C ALA A 3 -22.99 -28.52 1.83
N VAL A 4 -22.48 -28.03 2.95
CA VAL A 4 -21.10 -27.60 3.08
C VAL A 4 -20.23 -28.81 2.76
N VAL A 5 -19.59 -28.80 1.59
CA VAL A 5 -18.61 -29.83 1.24
C VAL A 5 -17.43 -29.65 2.19
N PRO A 6 -17.12 -30.60 3.05
CA PRO A 6 -15.98 -30.50 3.93
C PRO A 6 -14.72 -30.41 3.07
N ILE A 7 -13.92 -29.38 3.27
CA ILE A 7 -12.58 -29.25 2.66
C ILE A 7 -11.70 -30.31 3.32
N THR A 8 -11.65 -31.49 2.74
CA THR A 8 -10.72 -32.52 3.18
C THR A 8 -9.36 -32.14 2.60
N PRO A 9 -8.30 -31.94 3.40
CA PRO A 9 -6.96 -31.75 2.88
C PRO A 9 -6.64 -32.90 1.91
N ALA A 10 -6.14 -32.59 0.72
CA ALA A 10 -5.73 -33.63 -0.22
C ALA A 10 -4.74 -34.57 0.50
N PRO A 11 -4.93 -35.89 0.45
CA PRO A 11 -3.97 -36.81 1.01
C PRO A 11 -2.61 -36.55 0.35
N ASN A 12 -1.55 -36.35 1.12
CA ASN A 12 -0.20 -35.93 0.71
C ASN A 12 0.01 -34.41 0.50
N TYR A 13 -0.66 -33.54 1.27
CA TYR A 13 -0.32 -32.12 1.33
C TYR A 13 0.51 -31.81 2.59
N PRO A 14 1.69 -31.16 2.49
CA PRO A 14 2.41 -30.82 1.25
C PRO A 14 2.90 -32.06 0.51
N GLY A 15 3.04 -31.95 -0.82
CA GLY A 15 3.59 -33.02 -1.65
C GLY A 15 5.07 -33.31 -1.34
N PRO A 16 5.64 -34.43 -1.81
CA PRO A 16 6.99 -34.85 -1.45
C PRO A 16 8.07 -33.88 -1.95
N ARG A 17 7.91 -33.29 -3.15
CA ARG A 17 8.87 -32.31 -3.69
C ARG A 17 8.85 -31.01 -2.91
N SER A 18 7.67 -30.47 -2.60
CA SER A 18 7.53 -29.29 -1.74
C SER A 18 8.17 -29.50 -0.38
N ARG A 19 7.91 -30.67 0.24
CA ARG A 19 8.48 -31.02 1.54
C ARG A 19 10.01 -31.03 1.53
N ALA A 20 10.60 -31.71 0.57
CA ALA A 20 12.06 -31.78 0.43
C ALA A 20 12.70 -30.39 0.26
N MET A 21 12.11 -29.54 -0.61
CA MET A 21 12.60 -28.19 -0.85
C MET A 21 12.43 -27.27 0.38
N LEU A 22 11.31 -27.37 1.11
CA LEU A 22 11.09 -26.63 2.35
C LEU A 22 12.05 -27.03 3.46
N ASP A 23 12.32 -28.35 3.61
CA ASP A 23 13.28 -28.87 4.59
C ASP A 23 14.72 -28.45 4.26
N GLU A 24 15.07 -28.40 2.98
CA GLU A 24 16.36 -27.85 2.55
C GLU A 24 16.46 -26.36 2.85
N MET A 25 15.43 -25.57 2.48
CA MET A 25 15.44 -24.12 2.64
C MET A 25 15.55 -23.67 4.10
N ARG A 26 14.98 -24.43 5.04
CA ARG A 26 15.11 -24.17 6.49
C ARG A 26 16.56 -24.21 7.00
N ARG A 27 17.51 -24.80 6.24
CA ARG A 27 18.93 -24.76 6.57
C ARG A 27 19.59 -23.42 6.26
N TYR A 28 18.96 -22.61 5.39
CA TYR A 28 19.54 -21.36 4.88
C TYR A 28 18.87 -20.11 5.46
N VAL A 29 17.57 -20.17 5.72
CA VAL A 29 16.80 -19.01 6.19
C VAL A 29 15.89 -19.36 7.35
N LEU A 30 15.79 -18.43 8.29
CA LEU A 30 14.78 -18.46 9.34
C LEU A 30 13.51 -17.82 8.80
N TYR A 31 12.52 -18.64 8.41
CA TYR A 31 11.20 -18.18 7.98
C TYR A 31 10.18 -19.30 8.12
N ASP A 32 8.90 -18.93 8.15
CA ASP A 32 7.78 -19.86 8.24
C ASP A 32 6.94 -19.75 6.94
N PRO A 33 7.29 -20.52 5.90
CA PRO A 33 6.61 -20.46 4.61
C PRO A 33 5.27 -21.21 4.65
N TRP A 34 4.41 -20.89 3.71
CA TRP A 34 3.27 -21.77 3.40
C TRP A 34 3.76 -23.19 3.12
N PRO A 35 2.96 -24.22 3.50
CA PRO A 35 3.38 -25.62 3.40
C PRO A 35 3.33 -26.16 1.95
N PHE A 36 3.82 -25.39 1.00
CA PHE A 36 3.96 -25.77 -0.41
C PHE A 36 5.00 -24.90 -1.13
N VAL A 37 5.54 -25.39 -2.23
CA VAL A 37 6.42 -24.64 -3.12
C VAL A 37 5.69 -24.39 -4.44
N VAL A 38 5.69 -23.13 -4.89
CA VAL A 38 4.98 -22.70 -6.10
C VAL A 38 5.81 -22.99 -7.34
N ASP A 39 5.19 -23.60 -8.35
CA ASP A 39 5.66 -23.59 -9.73
C ASP A 39 5.11 -22.34 -10.43
N VAL A 40 5.93 -21.30 -10.54
CA VAL A 40 5.48 -20.00 -11.07
C VAL A 40 5.08 -20.05 -12.55
N GLY A 41 5.60 -21.03 -13.30
CA GLY A 41 5.29 -21.21 -14.73
C GLY A 41 3.98 -21.95 -14.98
N ALA A 42 3.47 -22.68 -13.99
CA ALA A 42 2.34 -23.59 -14.15
C ALA A 42 1.00 -23.08 -13.62
N GLY A 43 0.98 -21.99 -12.84
CA GLY A 43 -0.26 -21.35 -12.39
C GLY A 43 -1.02 -20.69 -13.53
N ASP A 44 -2.33 -20.55 -13.40
CA ASP A 44 -3.19 -19.87 -14.37
C ASP A 44 -4.36 -19.13 -13.74
N GLY A 45 -4.66 -17.95 -14.23
CA GLY A 45 -5.77 -17.13 -13.73
C GLY A 45 -5.73 -16.92 -12.22
N MET A 46 -6.71 -17.48 -11.49
CA MET A 46 -6.78 -17.39 -10.02
C MET A 46 -6.12 -18.58 -9.31
N PHE A 47 -5.40 -19.43 -10.01
CA PHE A 47 -4.84 -20.64 -9.42
C PHE A 47 -3.32 -20.67 -9.45
N LEU A 48 -2.74 -20.90 -8.26
CA LEU A 48 -1.36 -21.36 -8.13
C LEU A 48 -1.28 -22.84 -8.46
N GLN A 49 -0.13 -23.26 -8.96
CA GLN A 49 0.22 -24.67 -9.02
C GLN A 49 1.48 -24.93 -8.20
N THR A 50 1.49 -26.02 -7.44
CA THR A 50 2.68 -26.41 -6.67
C THR A 50 3.64 -27.22 -7.55
N VAL A 51 4.90 -27.32 -7.16
CA VAL A 51 5.90 -28.20 -7.82
C VAL A 51 5.50 -29.68 -7.79
N ASP A 52 4.53 -30.06 -6.95
CA ASP A 52 3.94 -31.39 -6.89
C ASP A 52 2.70 -31.54 -7.79
N GLY A 53 2.35 -30.52 -8.58
CA GLY A 53 1.22 -30.51 -9.51
C GLY A 53 -0.14 -30.22 -8.84
N GLN A 54 -0.17 -29.85 -7.58
CA GLN A 54 -1.41 -29.51 -6.87
C GLN A 54 -1.86 -28.11 -7.27
N ARG A 55 -3.15 -27.94 -7.54
CA ARG A 55 -3.78 -26.66 -7.90
C ARG A 55 -4.42 -26.02 -6.68
N ILE A 56 -4.09 -24.78 -6.38
CA ILE A 56 -4.55 -24.03 -5.19
C ILE A 56 -5.19 -22.73 -5.67
N LEU A 57 -6.41 -22.45 -5.20
CA LEU A 57 -7.05 -21.15 -5.42
C LEU A 57 -6.30 -20.06 -4.65
N ASP A 58 -5.69 -19.12 -5.37
CA ASP A 58 -4.99 -17.98 -4.79
C ASP A 58 -5.97 -16.85 -4.45
N TRP A 59 -6.61 -16.97 -3.30
CA TRP A 59 -7.49 -15.92 -2.79
C TRP A 59 -6.72 -14.74 -2.17
N ALA A 60 -5.47 -14.96 -1.79
CA ALA A 60 -4.62 -13.96 -1.15
C ALA A 60 -3.92 -13.02 -2.14
N GLY A 61 -3.75 -13.45 -3.41
CA GLY A 61 -3.06 -12.67 -4.43
C GLY A 61 -1.67 -12.22 -3.99
N TYR A 62 -0.88 -13.11 -3.35
CA TYR A 62 0.41 -12.78 -2.73
C TYR A 62 0.31 -11.57 -1.78
N TYR A 63 -0.60 -11.65 -0.81
CA TYR A 63 -0.90 -10.54 0.12
C TYR A 63 -1.39 -9.27 -0.58
N GLY A 64 -2.14 -9.43 -1.66
CA GLY A 64 -2.68 -8.32 -2.44
C GLY A 64 -1.67 -7.59 -3.32
N SER A 65 -0.54 -8.24 -3.64
CA SER A 65 0.45 -7.67 -4.58
C SER A 65 0.25 -8.08 -6.04
N LYS A 66 -0.60 -9.08 -6.30
CA LYS A 66 -0.93 -9.51 -7.66
C LYS A 66 -1.92 -8.54 -8.30
N LEU A 67 -1.55 -7.94 -9.45
CA LEU A 67 -2.41 -7.00 -10.16
C LEU A 67 -3.39 -7.71 -11.09
N ILE A 68 -2.91 -8.70 -11.85
CA ILE A 68 -3.71 -9.52 -12.75
C ILE A 68 -3.53 -11.00 -12.41
N GLY A 69 -4.31 -11.87 -13.02
CA GLY A 69 -4.20 -13.32 -12.81
C GLY A 69 -2.82 -13.91 -13.14
N HIS A 70 -2.58 -15.12 -12.65
CA HIS A 70 -1.32 -15.84 -12.94
C HIS A 70 -1.20 -16.16 -14.44
N ASN A 71 0.00 -15.95 -15.00
CA ASN A 71 0.36 -16.28 -16.36
C ASN A 71 -0.66 -15.83 -17.43
N HIS A 72 -1.19 -14.61 -17.26
CA HIS A 72 -2.13 -14.04 -18.21
C HIS A 72 -1.58 -14.13 -19.65
N PRO A 73 -2.39 -14.53 -20.66
CA PRO A 73 -1.90 -14.77 -22.04
C PRO A 73 -1.13 -13.60 -22.63
N ARG A 74 -1.49 -12.36 -22.32
CA ARG A 74 -0.79 -11.15 -22.79
C ARG A 74 0.62 -10.98 -22.22
N LEU A 75 0.98 -11.72 -21.17
CA LEU A 75 2.36 -11.79 -20.66
C LEU A 75 3.22 -12.77 -21.49
N GLN A 76 2.64 -13.45 -22.46
CA GLN A 76 3.38 -14.30 -23.42
C GLN A 76 3.76 -13.54 -24.70
N ASP A 77 3.38 -12.27 -24.84
CA ASP A 77 3.74 -11.43 -25.98
C ASP A 77 5.28 -11.41 -26.16
N PRO A 78 5.79 -11.75 -27.38
CA PRO A 78 7.24 -11.85 -27.59
C PRO A 78 7.99 -10.54 -27.39
N ALA A 79 7.40 -9.40 -27.77
CA ALA A 79 8.04 -8.08 -27.62
C ALA A 79 8.15 -7.69 -26.13
N TYR A 80 7.07 -7.93 -25.37
CA TYR A 80 7.10 -7.76 -23.93
C TYR A 80 8.16 -8.65 -23.27
N ARG A 81 8.21 -9.93 -23.61
CA ARG A 81 9.19 -10.87 -23.03
C ARG A 81 10.63 -10.49 -23.34
N ALA A 82 10.91 -10.00 -24.55
CA ALA A 82 12.22 -9.48 -24.91
C ALA A 82 12.57 -8.26 -24.06
N ALA A 83 11.68 -7.28 -23.99
CA ALA A 83 11.88 -6.06 -23.16
C ALA A 83 12.08 -6.39 -21.67
N LEU A 84 11.33 -7.36 -21.14
CA LEU A 84 11.47 -7.82 -19.77
C LEU A 84 12.83 -8.50 -19.53
N ALA A 85 13.30 -9.32 -20.48
CA ALA A 85 14.61 -9.98 -20.39
C ALA A 85 15.75 -8.94 -20.42
N ASP A 86 15.67 -7.95 -21.31
CA ASP A 86 16.64 -6.86 -21.37
C ASP A 86 16.67 -6.06 -20.05
N ALA A 87 15.50 -5.72 -19.51
CA ALA A 87 15.39 -5.00 -18.25
C ALA A 87 15.91 -5.83 -17.05
N ALA A 88 15.67 -7.14 -17.05
CA ALA A 88 16.12 -8.03 -15.98
C ALA A 88 17.64 -8.26 -16.01
N ASN A 89 18.24 -8.31 -17.21
CA ASN A 89 19.69 -8.48 -17.37
C ASN A 89 20.48 -7.20 -17.03
N ASN A 90 19.83 -6.04 -17.05
CA ASN A 90 20.48 -4.74 -16.85
C ASN A 90 19.88 -4.04 -15.62
N LYS A 91 20.53 -4.18 -14.47
CA LYS A 91 20.12 -3.51 -13.23
C LYS A 91 20.56 -2.06 -13.24
N VAL A 92 19.74 -1.19 -13.81
CA VAL A 92 20.03 0.24 -14.01
C VAL A 92 19.73 1.03 -12.73
N ALA A 93 20.57 2.00 -12.41
CA ALA A 93 20.29 3.04 -11.41
C ALA A 93 19.37 4.10 -12.06
N ASN A 94 18.07 3.87 -12.02
CA ASN A 94 17.08 4.65 -12.76
C ASN A 94 17.06 6.16 -12.41
N PRO A 95 17.32 6.60 -11.16
CA PRO A 95 17.37 8.02 -10.86
C PRO A 95 18.48 8.78 -11.63
N ASP A 96 19.62 8.10 -11.88
CA ASP A 96 20.79 8.70 -12.53
C ASP A 96 20.85 8.41 -14.03
N PHE A 97 20.35 7.23 -14.45
CA PHE A 97 20.44 6.75 -15.83
C PHE A 97 19.06 6.43 -16.40
N LEU A 98 18.41 7.46 -16.93
CA LEU A 98 17.08 7.32 -17.52
C LEU A 98 17.09 6.37 -18.72
N THR A 99 16.14 5.42 -18.73
CA THR A 99 15.86 4.54 -19.88
C THR A 99 14.48 4.82 -20.46
N PRO A 100 14.22 4.47 -21.74
CA PRO A 100 12.88 4.58 -22.31
C PRO A 100 11.82 3.81 -21.49
N GLN A 101 12.17 2.65 -20.97
CA GLN A 101 11.28 1.81 -20.15
C GLN A 101 10.94 2.48 -18.80
N CYS A 102 11.93 3.09 -18.16
CA CYS A 102 11.72 3.87 -16.95
C CYS A 102 10.80 5.08 -17.24
N LEU A 103 11.06 5.80 -18.35
CA LEU A 103 10.22 6.92 -18.75
C LEU A 103 8.77 6.51 -19.02
N ASP A 104 8.53 5.36 -19.66
CA ASP A 104 7.18 4.85 -19.90
C ASP A 104 6.46 4.51 -18.59
N TYR A 105 7.19 3.96 -17.61
CA TYR A 105 6.65 3.73 -16.27
C TYR A 105 6.27 5.05 -15.58
N TYR A 106 7.13 6.07 -15.59
CA TYR A 106 6.84 7.34 -14.95
C TYR A 106 5.69 8.10 -15.63
N ARG A 107 5.58 8.04 -16.96
CA ARG A 107 4.41 8.59 -17.68
C ARG A 107 3.12 7.93 -17.24
N LEU A 108 3.14 6.60 -17.10
CA LEU A 108 2.00 5.85 -16.61
C LEU A 108 1.70 6.23 -15.17
N LEU A 109 2.70 6.21 -14.29
CA LEU A 109 2.55 6.54 -12.88
C LEU A 109 1.96 7.94 -12.69
N TYR A 110 2.47 8.95 -13.41
CA TYR A 110 1.94 10.32 -13.38
C TYR A 110 0.47 10.39 -13.81
N ARG A 111 0.11 9.68 -14.87
CA ARG A 111 -1.28 9.58 -15.36
C ARG A 111 -2.21 8.92 -14.36
N LEU A 112 -1.70 7.97 -13.59
CA LEU A 112 -2.44 7.21 -12.58
C LEU A 112 -2.46 7.87 -11.19
N ALA A 113 -2.00 9.10 -11.05
CA ALA A 113 -2.07 9.79 -9.77
C ALA A 113 -3.52 9.92 -9.26
N PRO A 114 -3.74 9.97 -7.93
CA PRO A 114 -5.06 10.21 -7.36
C PRO A 114 -5.69 11.47 -7.96
N GLU A 115 -6.99 11.41 -8.28
CA GLU A 115 -7.70 12.49 -9.00
C GLU A 115 -7.56 13.84 -8.28
N THR A 116 -7.64 13.84 -6.96
CA THR A 116 -7.51 15.03 -6.11
C THR A 116 -6.10 15.64 -6.08
N MET A 117 -5.08 14.92 -6.57
CA MET A 117 -3.69 15.38 -6.55
C MET A 117 -3.22 15.96 -7.89
N HIS A 118 -3.94 15.75 -8.98
CA HIS A 118 -3.57 16.32 -10.27
C HIS A 118 -3.41 17.85 -10.21
N GLY A 119 -2.41 18.37 -10.90
CA GLY A 119 -2.08 19.79 -10.97
C GLY A 119 -0.62 20.03 -11.36
N ASP A 120 -0.25 21.27 -11.59
CA ASP A 120 1.07 21.68 -12.11
C ASP A 120 2.25 21.36 -11.18
N THR A 121 1.97 21.10 -9.91
CA THR A 121 3.01 20.81 -8.89
C THR A 121 3.08 19.34 -8.51
N LEU A 122 2.28 18.47 -9.12
CA LEU A 122 2.33 17.03 -8.87
C LEU A 122 3.69 16.46 -9.29
N GLU A 123 4.35 15.79 -8.38
CA GLU A 123 5.53 14.98 -8.63
C GLU A 123 5.31 13.52 -8.24
N VAL A 124 6.04 12.62 -8.88
CA VAL A 124 6.02 11.20 -8.59
C VAL A 124 7.44 10.68 -8.42
N TYR A 125 7.66 9.80 -7.47
CA TYR A 125 8.97 9.22 -7.22
C TYR A 125 8.86 7.72 -6.95
N ALA A 126 9.62 6.91 -7.70
CA ALA A 126 9.64 5.47 -7.54
C ALA A 126 10.79 5.03 -6.63
N VAL A 127 10.52 4.00 -5.83
CA VAL A 127 11.44 3.32 -4.91
C VAL A 127 11.23 1.81 -4.98
N ASN A 128 11.96 1.02 -4.19
CA ASN A 128 11.97 -0.44 -4.36
C ASN A 128 10.79 -1.16 -3.69
N SER A 129 10.18 -0.58 -2.67
CA SER A 129 9.14 -1.24 -1.88
C SER A 129 8.13 -0.26 -1.29
N GLY A 130 6.96 -0.77 -0.85
CA GLY A 130 5.96 0.04 -0.13
C GLY A 130 6.50 0.63 1.18
N ALA A 131 7.35 -0.10 1.90
CA ALA A 131 7.98 0.43 3.11
C ALA A 131 8.90 1.62 2.81
N GLU A 132 9.69 1.56 1.71
CA GLU A 132 10.47 2.70 1.27
C GLU A 132 9.59 3.87 0.80
N ALA A 133 8.45 3.58 0.16
CA ALA A 133 7.50 4.62 -0.24
C ALA A 133 6.95 5.37 0.99
N VAL A 134 6.58 4.65 2.04
CA VAL A 134 6.16 5.27 3.32
C VAL A 134 7.31 6.04 3.96
N GLU A 135 8.52 5.49 4.03
CA GLU A 135 9.68 6.22 4.57
C GLU A 135 9.95 7.52 3.81
N ASN A 136 9.85 7.49 2.49
CA ASN A 136 10.00 8.69 1.66
C ASN A 136 8.80 9.65 1.85
N MET A 137 7.59 9.15 2.08
CA MET A 137 6.45 9.99 2.48
C MET A 137 6.74 10.74 3.77
N LEU A 138 7.22 10.05 4.80
CA LEU A 138 7.58 10.68 6.08
C LEU A 138 8.70 11.71 5.91
N LYS A 139 9.74 11.40 5.13
CA LYS A 139 10.83 12.33 4.78
C LYS A 139 10.30 13.56 4.04
N TYR A 140 9.44 13.35 3.05
CA TYR A 140 8.83 14.42 2.26
C TYR A 140 8.03 15.39 3.13
N LEU A 141 7.09 14.87 3.92
CA LEU A 141 6.27 15.69 4.80
C LEU A 141 7.11 16.43 5.85
N LEU A 142 8.16 15.77 6.36
CA LEU A 142 9.10 16.39 7.29
C LEU A 142 9.90 17.53 6.62
N SER A 143 10.35 17.35 5.37
CA SER A 143 11.00 18.41 4.60
C SER A 143 10.09 19.60 4.40
N LEU A 144 8.84 19.39 4.00
CA LEU A 144 7.86 20.46 3.87
C LEU A 144 7.65 21.20 5.20
N HIS A 145 7.51 20.46 6.30
CA HIS A 145 7.35 21.03 7.64
C HIS A 145 8.55 21.89 8.05
N ASN A 146 9.77 21.38 7.89
CA ASN A 146 10.99 22.10 8.23
C ASN A 146 11.08 23.43 7.44
N ARG A 147 10.86 23.39 6.13
CA ARG A 147 10.86 24.57 5.25
C ARG A 147 9.78 25.58 5.61
N LYS A 148 8.58 25.09 5.99
CA LYS A 148 7.53 25.96 6.49
C LYS A 148 8.00 26.72 7.74
N ARG A 149 8.60 26.02 8.69
CA ARG A 149 9.13 26.65 9.91
C ARG A 149 10.27 27.63 9.65
N GLU A 150 11.19 27.28 8.77
CA GLU A 150 12.29 28.17 8.35
C GLU A 150 11.76 29.46 7.71
N ARG A 151 10.79 29.36 6.80
CA ARG A 151 10.13 30.55 6.21
C ARG A 151 9.44 31.43 7.24
N GLN A 152 8.98 30.84 8.36
CA GLN A 152 8.37 31.56 9.48
C GLN A 152 9.40 32.08 10.50
N GLY A 153 10.69 31.83 10.31
CA GLY A 153 11.76 32.18 11.26
C GLY A 153 11.66 31.40 12.59
N ARG A 154 11.08 30.20 12.57
CA ARG A 154 10.87 29.36 13.75
C ARG A 154 11.84 28.19 13.79
N PRO A 155 12.30 27.74 14.97
CA PRO A 155 13.12 26.54 15.10
C PRO A 155 12.31 25.30 14.70
N HIS A 156 13.00 24.21 14.27
CA HIS A 156 12.32 22.98 13.86
C HIS A 156 11.52 22.34 14.99
N GLY A 157 11.97 22.42 16.23
CA GLY A 157 11.23 21.92 17.40
C GLY A 157 11.00 20.41 17.41
N ALA A 158 10.04 19.95 18.18
CA ALA A 158 9.56 18.58 18.11
C ALA A 158 8.82 18.34 16.78
N ARG A 159 9.00 17.16 16.19
CA ARG A 159 8.50 16.81 14.86
C ARG A 159 7.83 15.44 14.97
N ARG A 160 6.52 15.45 15.17
CA ARG A 160 5.71 14.29 15.47
C ARG A 160 4.76 13.98 14.34
N PHE A 161 4.46 12.71 14.15
CA PHE A 161 3.35 12.25 13.32
C PHE A 161 2.21 11.76 14.20
N LEU A 162 0.98 11.99 13.76
CA LEU A 162 -0.19 11.27 14.25
C LEU A 162 -0.39 10.04 13.39
N TYR A 163 -0.64 8.90 14.01
CA TYR A 163 -0.92 7.64 13.34
C TYR A 163 -1.97 6.84 14.11
N PHE A 164 -2.43 5.74 13.54
CA PHE A 164 -3.56 5.01 14.12
C PHE A 164 -3.17 3.64 14.67
N ASP A 165 -3.93 3.17 15.65
CA ASP A 165 -3.78 1.82 16.18
C ASP A 165 -3.98 0.77 15.06
N GLN A 166 -3.32 -0.37 15.19
CA GLN A 166 -3.33 -1.46 14.22
C GLN A 166 -2.86 -1.09 12.81
N ALA A 167 -2.24 0.08 12.63
CA ALA A 167 -1.68 0.50 11.36
C ALA A 167 -0.48 -0.36 10.95
N PHE A 168 -0.31 -0.55 9.63
CA PHE A 168 0.85 -1.20 9.05
C PHE A 168 1.45 -0.34 7.94
N HIS A 169 2.58 0.28 8.24
CA HIS A 169 3.27 1.20 7.32
C HIS A 169 4.64 0.68 6.84
N GLY A 170 4.98 -0.55 7.19
CA GLY A 170 6.23 -1.19 6.80
C GLY A 170 7.01 -1.76 7.99
N ARG A 171 8.12 -2.44 7.68
CA ARG A 171 9.00 -3.10 8.66
C ARG A 171 10.41 -2.52 8.70
N THR A 172 10.67 -1.42 8.01
CA THR A 172 11.91 -0.65 8.17
C THR A 172 11.87 0.10 9.50
N VAL A 173 13.03 0.40 10.06
CA VAL A 173 13.15 0.92 11.44
C VAL A 173 12.28 2.17 11.68
N TYR A 174 12.28 3.12 10.72
CA TYR A 174 11.50 4.35 10.92
C TYR A 174 10.00 4.15 10.63
N ALA A 175 9.65 3.33 9.63
CA ALA A 175 8.25 2.96 9.39
C ALA A 175 7.63 2.20 10.59
N LEU A 176 8.44 1.42 11.33
CA LEU A 176 8.00 0.79 12.58
C LEU A 176 7.61 1.80 13.68
N SER A 177 8.13 3.03 13.63
CA SER A 177 7.75 4.07 14.59
C SER A 177 6.30 4.55 14.47
N VAL A 178 5.66 4.29 13.34
CA VAL A 178 4.24 4.59 13.03
C VAL A 178 3.43 3.34 12.69
N THR A 179 3.98 2.16 12.93
CA THR A 179 3.35 0.85 12.71
C THR A 179 2.94 0.21 14.05
N GLN A 180 1.73 -0.34 14.10
CA GLN A 180 1.29 -1.19 15.21
C GLN A 180 0.43 -2.32 14.66
N THR A 181 1.04 -3.42 14.27
CA THR A 181 0.33 -4.59 13.76
C THR A 181 -0.34 -5.41 14.87
N LEU A 182 -1.26 -6.31 14.49
CA LEU A 182 -1.84 -7.31 15.40
C LEU A 182 -0.80 -8.34 15.84
N ASP A 183 0.23 -8.58 15.03
CA ASP A 183 1.35 -9.47 15.36
C ASP A 183 2.42 -8.70 16.14
N PRO A 184 2.57 -8.93 17.46
CA PRO A 184 3.53 -8.22 18.29
C PRO A 184 5.00 -8.54 17.93
N ILE A 185 5.29 -9.71 17.35
CA ILE A 185 6.64 -10.13 16.98
C ILE A 185 7.27 -9.15 16.00
N ALA A 186 6.45 -8.56 15.12
CA ALA A 186 6.93 -7.61 14.12
C ALA A 186 7.47 -6.31 14.70
N THR A 187 7.06 -5.93 15.92
CA THR A 187 7.33 -4.61 16.51
C THR A 187 7.92 -4.64 17.92
N GLN A 188 7.77 -5.74 18.67
CA GLN A 188 8.06 -5.79 20.11
C GLN A 188 9.49 -5.36 20.48
N ASP A 189 10.49 -5.78 19.71
CA ASP A 189 11.91 -5.51 20.00
C ASP A 189 12.33 -4.10 19.54
N PHE A 190 11.47 -3.40 18.82
CA PHE A 190 11.76 -2.09 18.24
C PHE A 190 11.01 -0.95 18.90
N HIS A 191 10.15 -1.25 19.87
CA HIS A 191 9.45 -0.21 20.64
C HIS A 191 10.46 0.68 21.37
N GLY A 192 10.38 1.99 21.12
CA GLY A 192 11.25 2.98 21.73
C GLY A 192 12.66 3.06 21.12
N LEU A 193 13.01 2.26 20.12
CA LEU A 193 14.28 2.36 19.41
C LEU A 193 14.45 3.73 18.75
N VAL A 194 13.38 4.27 18.18
CA VAL A 194 13.31 5.64 17.70
C VAL A 194 12.46 6.44 18.68
N ALA A 195 13.11 7.31 19.46
CA ALA A 195 12.42 8.21 20.40
C ALA A 195 11.68 9.34 19.63
N SER A 196 10.74 8.94 18.77
CA SER A 196 10.05 9.85 17.85
C SER A 196 9.02 10.76 18.52
N GLY A 197 8.46 10.31 19.64
CA GLY A 197 7.33 10.98 20.29
C GLY A 197 6.06 11.04 19.41
N HIS A 198 5.96 10.18 18.40
CA HIS A 198 4.76 10.07 17.56
C HIS A 198 3.55 9.70 18.39
N ILE A 199 2.38 10.19 18.01
CA ILE A 199 1.15 10.05 18.79
C ILE A 199 0.22 9.06 18.10
N LYS A 200 -0.06 7.97 18.80
CA LYS A 200 -0.98 6.94 18.36
C LYS A 200 -2.42 7.30 18.76
N LEU A 201 -3.34 7.13 17.84
CA LEU A 201 -4.76 7.40 17.98
C LEU A 201 -5.60 6.15 17.69
N PRO A 202 -6.80 6.02 18.25
CA PRO A 202 -7.70 4.95 17.87
C PRO A 202 -8.25 5.20 16.46
N PHE A 203 -8.19 4.19 15.60
CA PHE A 203 -8.86 4.21 14.30
C PHE A 203 -10.37 3.97 14.50
N PRO A 204 -11.27 4.83 13.98
CA PRO A 204 -12.70 4.71 14.21
C PRO A 204 -13.32 3.67 13.26
N ALA A 205 -12.86 2.42 13.37
CA ALA A 205 -13.37 1.34 12.53
C ALA A 205 -14.88 1.16 12.71
N ILE A 206 -15.55 0.93 11.58
CA ILE A 206 -16.96 0.51 11.56
C ILE A 206 -17.07 -0.83 12.26
N ASP A 207 -17.99 -0.90 13.20
CA ASP A 207 -18.40 -2.13 13.86
C ASP A 207 -19.72 -2.59 13.22
N THR A 208 -19.69 -3.73 12.60
CA THR A 208 -20.86 -4.29 11.88
C THR A 208 -22.00 -4.68 12.80
N ASP A 209 -21.70 -4.91 14.08
CA ASP A 209 -22.69 -5.27 15.10
C ASP A 209 -23.29 -4.04 15.80
N ALA A 210 -22.68 -2.87 15.60
CA ALA A 210 -23.15 -1.62 16.16
C ALA A 210 -24.14 -0.90 15.24
N SER A 211 -24.99 -0.06 15.83
CA SER A 211 -25.90 0.79 15.06
C SER A 211 -25.13 1.88 14.25
N PRO A 212 -25.71 2.44 13.19
CA PRO A 212 -25.13 3.57 12.49
C PRO A 212 -24.78 4.76 13.41
N ALA A 213 -25.64 5.08 14.37
CA ALA A 213 -25.42 6.16 15.33
C ALA A 213 -24.23 5.91 16.27
N GLU A 214 -23.98 4.66 16.64
CA GLU A 214 -22.80 4.28 17.43
C GLU A 214 -21.52 4.40 16.59
N ASN A 215 -21.53 4.01 15.34
CA ASN A 215 -20.39 4.17 14.43
C ASN A 215 -20.10 5.66 14.17
N GLU A 216 -21.11 6.48 13.97
CA GLU A 216 -20.95 7.94 13.90
C GLU A 216 -20.40 8.53 15.19
N SER A 217 -20.83 8.04 16.35
CA SER A 217 -20.31 8.47 17.64
C SER A 217 -18.83 8.10 17.83
N ARG A 218 -18.40 6.90 17.36
CA ARG A 218 -16.98 6.50 17.34
C ARG A 218 -16.14 7.44 16.46
N THR A 219 -16.63 7.73 15.26
CA THR A 219 -16.00 8.66 14.32
C THR A 219 -15.85 10.05 14.95
N ARG A 220 -16.91 10.58 15.53
CA ARG A 220 -16.88 11.90 16.20
C ARG A 220 -15.87 11.93 17.34
N ARG A 221 -15.85 10.94 18.24
CA ARG A 221 -14.87 10.89 19.36
C ARG A 221 -13.43 10.85 18.87
N SER A 222 -13.14 10.08 17.81
CA SER A 222 -11.79 10.05 17.24
C SER A 222 -11.39 11.41 16.68
N LEU A 223 -12.29 12.08 15.96
CA LEU A 223 -12.05 13.42 15.40
C LEU A 223 -11.89 14.48 16.50
N GLU A 224 -12.70 14.45 17.55
CA GLU A 224 -12.58 15.35 18.73
C GLU A 224 -11.22 15.17 19.42
N GLN A 225 -10.73 13.94 19.53
CA GLN A 225 -9.41 13.67 20.09
C GLN A 225 -8.30 14.23 19.19
N ILE A 226 -8.39 14.03 17.88
CA ILE A 226 -7.44 14.60 16.91
C ILE A 226 -7.44 16.12 17.00
N GLU A 227 -8.61 16.74 16.95
CA GLU A 227 -8.75 18.21 17.03
C GLU A 227 -8.20 18.75 18.35
N GLY A 228 -8.44 18.07 19.47
CA GLY A 228 -7.90 18.45 20.78
C GLY A 228 -6.37 18.46 20.82
N ILE A 229 -5.72 17.48 20.18
CA ILE A 229 -4.25 17.44 20.04
C ILE A 229 -3.76 18.56 19.13
N LEU A 230 -4.39 18.75 17.98
CA LEU A 230 -4.01 19.78 17.03
C LEU A 230 -4.18 21.18 17.62
N ALA A 231 -5.25 21.44 18.37
CA ALA A 231 -5.47 22.71 19.05
C ALA A 231 -4.39 23.06 20.09
N GLN A 232 -3.75 22.04 20.68
CA GLN A 232 -2.73 22.23 21.71
C GLN A 232 -1.30 22.31 21.12
N MET A 233 -1.01 21.52 20.08
CA MET A 233 0.38 21.32 19.63
C MET A 233 0.54 21.18 18.12
N ALA A 234 -0.32 21.76 17.28
CA ALA A 234 -0.21 21.65 15.82
C ALA A 234 1.20 22.01 15.29
N GLU A 235 1.88 22.96 15.94
CA GLU A 235 3.24 23.37 15.56
C GLU A 235 4.30 22.27 15.71
N GLU A 236 4.04 21.25 16.55
CA GLU A 236 4.90 20.10 16.73
C GLU A 236 4.49 18.91 15.84
N ILE A 237 3.32 19.00 15.20
CA ILE A 237 2.80 17.93 14.34
C ILE A 237 3.24 18.19 12.89
N VAL A 238 4.00 17.27 12.35
CA VAL A 238 4.38 17.29 10.93
C VAL A 238 3.18 16.93 10.07
N GLY A 239 2.50 15.85 10.42
CA GLY A 239 1.38 15.36 9.64
C GLY A 239 0.66 14.18 10.29
N ILE A 240 -0.39 13.76 9.63
CA ILE A 240 -1.23 12.61 9.97
C ILE A 240 -1.02 11.55 8.89
N ILE A 241 -0.70 10.33 9.30
CA ILE A 241 -0.50 9.18 8.40
C ILE A 241 -1.63 8.19 8.65
N VAL A 242 -2.30 7.79 7.56
CA VAL A 242 -3.47 6.91 7.65
C VAL A 242 -3.57 5.97 6.44
N GLU A 243 -3.96 4.72 6.70
CA GLU A 243 -4.43 3.81 5.66
C GLU A 243 -5.92 4.08 5.39
N PRO A 244 -6.39 4.15 4.13
CA PRO A 244 -7.83 4.25 3.84
C PRO A 244 -8.60 3.03 4.34
N ILE A 245 -7.96 1.85 4.26
CA ILE A 245 -8.42 0.59 4.84
C ILE A 245 -7.22 -0.04 5.51
N GLN A 246 -7.29 -0.30 6.79
CA GLN A 246 -6.23 -0.98 7.52
C GLN A 246 -6.21 -2.47 7.19
N GLY A 247 -5.44 -2.86 6.17
CA GLY A 247 -5.40 -4.23 5.68
C GLY A 247 -4.85 -5.21 6.70
N ALA A 248 -3.59 -5.07 7.09
CA ALA A 248 -2.93 -5.91 8.09
C ALA A 248 -3.55 -5.76 9.49
N GLY A 249 -4.20 -4.65 9.76
CA GLY A 249 -4.96 -4.39 10.98
C GLY A 249 -6.31 -5.14 11.07
N GLY A 250 -6.65 -5.99 10.09
CA GLY A 250 -7.87 -6.81 10.09
C GLY A 250 -8.96 -6.30 9.15
N GLN A 251 -8.60 -5.68 8.05
CA GLN A 251 -9.53 -5.13 7.05
C GLN A 251 -10.49 -4.08 7.66
N ARG A 252 -9.95 -3.21 8.49
CA ARG A 252 -10.73 -2.20 9.21
C ARG A 252 -11.02 -1.00 8.31
N VAL A 253 -12.28 -0.61 8.22
CA VAL A 253 -12.78 0.49 7.40
C VAL A 253 -13.42 1.54 8.31
N ALA A 254 -13.20 2.82 8.04
CA ALA A 254 -13.89 3.92 8.71
C ALA A 254 -14.97 4.53 7.82
N LEU A 255 -15.87 5.33 8.39
CA LEU A 255 -16.87 6.07 7.63
C LEU A 255 -16.20 7.09 6.70
N PRO A 256 -16.71 7.33 5.47
CA PRO A 256 -16.18 8.37 4.59
C PRO A 256 -16.09 9.75 5.25
N SER A 257 -17.07 10.09 6.11
CA SER A 257 -17.09 11.33 6.89
C SER A 257 -15.88 11.51 7.82
N PHE A 258 -15.25 10.40 8.28
CA PHE A 258 -14.01 10.47 9.02
C PHE A 258 -12.89 11.07 8.17
N PHE A 259 -12.67 10.57 6.97
CA PHE A 259 -11.60 11.04 6.10
C PHE A 259 -11.83 12.46 5.59
N GLN A 260 -13.09 12.82 5.31
CA GLN A 260 -13.46 14.18 4.93
C GLN A 260 -13.11 15.17 6.05
N ARG A 261 -13.56 14.90 7.28
CA ARG A 261 -13.25 15.75 8.43
C ARG A 261 -11.77 15.74 8.81
N LEU A 262 -11.07 14.60 8.63
CA LEU A 262 -9.63 14.52 8.85
C LEU A 262 -8.88 15.45 7.88
N SER A 263 -9.28 15.48 6.62
CA SER A 263 -8.76 16.39 5.61
C SER A 263 -9.01 17.86 5.96
N GLU A 264 -10.22 18.20 6.44
CA GLU A 264 -10.54 19.55 6.91
C GLU A 264 -9.72 19.96 8.14
N LEU A 265 -9.53 19.05 9.10
CA LEU A 265 -8.72 19.33 10.29
C LEU A 265 -7.25 19.53 9.91
N ALA A 266 -6.69 18.67 9.07
CA ALA A 266 -5.33 18.83 8.60
C ALA A 266 -5.12 20.19 7.91
N HIS A 267 -6.05 20.59 7.05
CA HIS A 267 -6.00 21.89 6.38
C HIS A 267 -6.14 23.06 7.38
N ARG A 268 -7.13 23.00 8.28
CA ARG A 268 -7.41 24.07 9.27
C ARG A 268 -6.23 24.34 10.19
N TYR A 269 -5.54 23.29 10.63
CA TYR A 269 -4.42 23.38 11.56
C TYR A 269 -3.07 23.44 10.87
N ASP A 270 -3.05 23.53 9.53
CA ASP A 270 -1.85 23.64 8.70
C ASP A 270 -0.84 22.50 8.99
N VAL A 271 -1.37 21.26 9.14
CA VAL A 271 -0.59 20.02 9.22
C VAL A 271 -0.78 19.19 7.95
N TYR A 272 0.19 18.37 7.60
CA TYR A 272 0.15 17.60 6.38
C TYR A 272 -0.66 16.31 6.55
N LEU A 273 -1.28 15.83 5.45
CA LEU A 273 -2.01 14.57 5.41
C LEU A 273 -1.35 13.63 4.39
N GLY A 274 -0.93 12.45 4.86
CA GLY A 274 -0.37 11.38 4.03
C GLY A 274 -1.25 10.14 4.08
N PHE A 275 -1.58 9.58 2.91
CA PHE A 275 -2.26 8.31 2.80
C PHE A 275 -1.31 7.18 2.41
N ASP A 276 -1.40 6.08 3.14
CA ASP A 276 -0.75 4.82 2.78
C ASP A 276 -1.74 3.96 2.00
N GLU A 277 -1.59 3.98 0.68
CA GLU A 277 -2.37 3.18 -0.28
C GLU A 277 -1.58 1.97 -0.80
N VAL A 278 -0.54 1.55 -0.09
CA VAL A 278 0.31 0.41 -0.51
C VAL A 278 -0.53 -0.84 -0.78
N GLN A 279 -1.59 -1.07 -0.02
CA GLN A 279 -2.46 -2.23 -0.22
C GLN A 279 -3.71 -1.93 -1.03
N THR A 280 -4.27 -0.74 -0.92
CA THR A 280 -5.60 -0.39 -1.40
C THR A 280 -5.63 0.17 -2.82
N SER A 281 -4.49 0.65 -3.33
CA SER A 281 -4.37 1.21 -4.67
C SER A 281 -4.40 0.16 -5.80
N ALA A 282 -4.50 0.64 -7.02
CA ALA A 282 -4.57 -0.12 -8.27
C ALA A 282 -5.84 -0.98 -8.43
N GLY A 283 -6.97 -0.48 -7.93
CA GLY A 283 -8.29 -0.94 -8.35
C GLY A 283 -9.03 -1.99 -7.51
N PRO A 284 -8.50 -2.55 -6.40
CA PRO A 284 -9.17 -3.64 -5.69
C PRO A 284 -10.49 -3.22 -5.04
N THR A 285 -10.71 -1.93 -4.83
CA THR A 285 -11.92 -1.36 -4.22
C THR A 285 -12.98 -0.92 -5.24
N GLY A 286 -12.74 -1.13 -6.54
CA GLY A 286 -13.60 -0.60 -7.62
C GLY A 286 -13.24 0.83 -8.04
N ARG A 287 -12.29 1.47 -7.38
CA ARG A 287 -11.66 2.73 -7.75
C ARG A 287 -10.15 2.55 -7.84
N LEU A 288 -9.47 3.42 -8.58
CA LEU A 288 -8.02 3.35 -8.72
C LEU A 288 -7.31 3.47 -7.36
N PHE A 289 -7.77 4.40 -6.53
CA PHE A 289 -7.37 4.57 -5.15
C PHE A 289 -8.57 4.45 -4.21
N ALA A 290 -8.36 3.96 -3.00
CA ALA A 290 -9.43 3.92 -2.00
C ALA A 290 -9.85 5.32 -1.55
N ILE A 291 -8.93 6.28 -1.54
CA ILE A 291 -9.26 7.69 -1.21
C ILE A 291 -10.25 8.32 -2.20
N ASP A 292 -10.33 7.81 -3.44
CA ASP A 292 -11.28 8.30 -4.46
C ASP A 292 -12.75 7.99 -4.10
N HIS A 293 -13.00 7.19 -3.06
CA HIS A 293 -14.34 6.95 -2.51
C HIS A 293 -14.79 8.03 -1.49
N TYR A 294 -13.89 8.92 -1.06
CA TYR A 294 -14.16 9.74 0.13
C TYR A 294 -14.48 11.20 -0.17
N ASP A 295 -14.36 11.67 -1.42
CA ASP A 295 -14.63 13.06 -1.82
C ASP A 295 -13.97 14.07 -0.86
N LEU A 296 -12.64 13.95 -0.70
CA LEU A 296 -11.86 14.74 0.26
C LEU A 296 -11.97 16.24 -0.05
N PRO A 297 -12.37 17.09 0.91
CA PRO A 297 -12.46 18.56 0.72
C PRO A 297 -11.11 19.22 0.37
N HIS A 298 -10.02 18.63 0.87
CA HIS A 298 -8.66 19.08 0.58
C HIS A 298 -7.80 17.87 0.16
N PRO A 299 -6.96 18.00 -0.89
CA PRO A 299 -6.10 16.90 -1.31
C PRO A 299 -5.05 16.58 -0.24
N PRO A 300 -4.63 15.31 -0.12
CA PRO A 300 -3.48 14.97 0.70
C PRO A 300 -2.19 15.56 0.10
N GLN A 301 -1.18 15.77 0.93
CA GLN A 301 0.14 16.19 0.47
C GLN A 301 0.92 15.03 -0.15
N ALA A 302 0.65 13.81 0.30
CA ALA A 302 1.35 12.63 -0.23
C ALA A 302 0.47 11.37 -0.20
N VAL A 303 0.68 10.50 -1.20
CA VAL A 303 0.10 9.16 -1.24
C VAL A 303 1.19 8.15 -1.57
N ALA A 304 1.45 7.22 -0.65
CA ALA A 304 2.41 6.14 -0.85
C ALA A 304 1.71 4.91 -1.44
N VAL A 305 2.33 4.28 -2.43
CA VAL A 305 1.84 3.06 -3.09
C VAL A 305 2.92 1.99 -3.17
N GLY A 306 2.51 0.77 -3.46
CA GLY A 306 3.39 -0.37 -3.63
C GLY A 306 2.63 -1.59 -4.11
N LYS A 307 3.11 -2.78 -3.77
CA LYS A 307 2.42 -4.04 -4.11
C LYS A 307 2.03 -4.11 -5.59
N LYS A 308 0.76 -3.83 -5.94
CA LYS A 308 0.23 -3.89 -7.31
C LYS A 308 0.88 -2.88 -8.26
N PHE A 309 1.48 -1.81 -7.75
CA PHE A 309 2.31 -0.89 -8.55
C PHE A 309 3.68 -1.47 -8.92
N ALA A 310 3.95 -2.71 -8.56
CA ALA A 310 5.14 -3.50 -8.80
C ALA A 310 6.38 -3.04 -8.03
N VAL A 311 6.62 -1.74 -7.97
CA VAL A 311 7.63 -1.09 -7.10
C VAL A 311 6.91 -0.21 -6.07
N GLY A 312 7.64 0.32 -5.08
CA GLY A 312 7.11 1.39 -4.25
C GLY A 312 7.09 2.70 -5.03
N ALA A 313 6.10 3.56 -4.78
CA ALA A 313 6.11 4.90 -5.34
C ALA A 313 5.41 5.89 -4.41
N LEU A 314 5.74 7.17 -4.60
CA LEU A 314 5.17 8.28 -3.86
C LEU A 314 4.61 9.30 -4.84
N PHE A 315 3.36 9.70 -4.65
CA PHE A 315 2.74 10.86 -5.26
C PHE A 315 2.85 12.02 -4.29
N MET A 316 3.35 13.17 -4.77
CA MET A 316 3.65 14.36 -3.98
C MET A 316 2.91 15.56 -4.54
N LYS A 317 2.18 16.28 -3.69
CA LYS A 317 1.37 17.43 -4.12
C LYS A 317 2.20 18.68 -4.42
N GLU A 318 3.34 18.83 -3.77
CA GLU A 318 4.23 19.98 -3.89
C GLU A 318 5.65 19.53 -4.26
N THR A 319 6.29 20.30 -5.13
CA THR A 319 7.68 20.09 -5.53
C THR A 319 8.63 20.37 -4.35
N LEU A 320 9.60 19.48 -4.12
CA LEU A 320 10.74 19.77 -3.26
C LEU A 320 11.82 20.51 -4.06
N PRO A 321 12.30 21.67 -3.59
CA PRO A 321 13.31 22.42 -4.31
C PRO A 321 14.70 21.76 -4.27
N ASP A 322 14.98 20.88 -3.31
CA ASP A 322 16.26 20.19 -3.18
C ASP A 322 16.21 18.79 -3.78
N VAL A 323 16.96 18.61 -4.85
CA VAL A 323 17.25 17.31 -5.42
C VAL A 323 18.04 16.46 -4.41
N GLY A 324 17.69 15.15 -4.30
CA GLY A 324 18.39 14.23 -3.41
C GLY A 324 17.83 14.11 -1.98
N VAL A 325 16.77 14.83 -1.62
CA VAL A 325 16.03 14.57 -0.36
C VAL A 325 15.41 13.19 -0.39
N LEU A 326 14.82 12.82 -1.55
CA LEU A 326 14.33 11.48 -1.83
C LEU A 326 15.29 10.84 -2.81
N ASP A 327 16.05 9.86 -2.38
CA ASP A 327 17.04 9.21 -3.23
C ASP A 327 17.08 7.70 -2.97
N SER A 328 17.35 6.94 -4.02
CA SER A 328 17.48 5.48 -3.99
C SER A 328 18.29 5.04 -5.20
N THR A 329 19.37 4.30 -4.99
CA THR A 329 20.28 3.87 -6.05
C THR A 329 19.57 3.30 -7.28
N TRP A 330 18.51 2.51 -7.08
CA TRP A 330 17.80 1.91 -8.22
C TRP A 330 16.45 2.55 -8.54
N GLY A 331 15.83 3.27 -7.61
CA GLY A 331 14.54 3.92 -7.86
C GLY A 331 13.45 2.94 -8.36
N GLY A 332 13.45 1.72 -7.82
CA GLY A 332 12.65 0.60 -8.29
C GLY A 332 13.37 -0.26 -9.36
N ALA A 333 13.01 -1.54 -9.44
CA ALA A 333 13.59 -2.47 -10.42
C ALA A 333 13.00 -2.24 -11.82
N LEU A 334 13.86 -2.02 -12.82
CA LEU A 334 13.43 -1.77 -14.20
C LEU A 334 12.57 -2.91 -14.76
N ALA A 335 12.88 -4.17 -14.42
CA ALA A 335 12.06 -5.33 -14.81
C ALA A 335 10.63 -5.25 -14.26
N ASP A 336 10.46 -4.79 -13.03
CA ASP A 336 9.15 -4.59 -12.42
C ASP A 336 8.38 -3.43 -13.07
N MET A 337 9.08 -2.36 -13.47
CA MET A 337 8.47 -1.25 -14.21
C MET A 337 7.95 -1.71 -15.58
N VAL A 338 8.74 -2.47 -16.33
CA VAL A 338 8.32 -3.06 -17.62
C VAL A 338 7.13 -4.00 -17.43
N ARG A 339 7.14 -4.84 -16.38
CA ARG A 339 6.03 -5.73 -16.05
C ARG A 339 4.77 -4.96 -15.72
N PHE A 340 4.85 -3.93 -14.88
CA PHE A 340 3.69 -3.12 -14.50
C PHE A 340 3.04 -2.43 -15.70
N VAL A 341 3.83 -1.84 -16.60
CA VAL A 341 3.30 -1.21 -17.83
C VAL A 341 2.51 -2.21 -18.67
N GLN A 342 2.99 -3.45 -18.80
CA GLN A 342 2.27 -4.48 -19.55
C GLN A 342 1.03 -4.97 -18.81
N GLU A 343 1.11 -5.20 -17.50
CA GLU A 343 -0.03 -5.62 -16.69
C GLU A 343 -1.12 -4.53 -16.66
N TRP A 344 -0.73 -3.25 -16.63
CA TRP A 344 -1.67 -2.14 -16.64
C TRP A 344 -2.46 -2.03 -17.95
N ARG A 345 -1.83 -2.32 -19.09
CA ARG A 345 -2.55 -2.43 -20.36
C ARG A 345 -3.64 -3.50 -20.32
N VAL A 346 -3.42 -4.60 -19.64
CA VAL A 346 -4.45 -5.62 -19.41
C VAL A 346 -5.58 -5.08 -18.53
N VAL A 347 -5.24 -4.38 -17.45
CA VAL A 347 -6.24 -3.76 -16.55
C VAL A 347 -7.16 -2.83 -17.30
N GLU A 348 -6.62 -1.96 -18.18
CA GLU A 348 -7.40 -1.01 -18.97
C GLU A 348 -8.24 -1.71 -20.06
N ASP A 349 -7.59 -2.54 -20.88
CA ASP A 349 -8.24 -3.18 -22.03
C ASP A 349 -9.37 -4.14 -21.63
N GLU A 350 -9.26 -4.75 -20.45
CA GLU A 350 -10.26 -5.70 -19.93
C GLU A 350 -11.20 -5.08 -18.89
N GLY A 351 -11.03 -3.80 -18.56
CA GLY A 351 -11.88 -3.08 -17.59
C GLY A 351 -11.87 -3.71 -16.19
N LEU A 352 -10.69 -4.15 -15.71
CA LEU A 352 -10.60 -4.98 -14.51
C LEU A 352 -11.03 -4.23 -13.24
N ILE A 353 -10.88 -2.91 -13.15
CA ILE A 353 -11.33 -2.12 -12.01
C ILE A 353 -12.86 -2.18 -11.88
N ALA A 354 -13.58 -1.92 -12.96
CA ALA A 354 -15.04 -2.02 -12.96
C ALA A 354 -15.54 -3.45 -12.70
N ARG A 355 -14.79 -4.45 -13.18
CA ARG A 355 -15.08 -5.87 -12.85
C ARG A 355 -14.87 -6.19 -11.39
N ALA A 356 -13.84 -5.60 -10.75
CA ALA A 356 -13.61 -5.77 -9.32
C ALA A 356 -14.79 -5.23 -8.50
N GLU A 357 -15.32 -4.05 -8.84
CA GLU A 357 -16.51 -3.49 -8.21
C GLU A 357 -17.73 -4.42 -8.37
N THR A 358 -18.03 -4.82 -9.61
CA THR A 358 -19.17 -5.71 -9.91
C THR A 358 -19.05 -7.05 -9.16
N ASN A 359 -17.89 -7.67 -9.20
CA ASN A 359 -17.64 -8.95 -8.53
C ASN A 359 -17.69 -8.80 -7.00
N GLY A 360 -17.21 -7.68 -6.47
CA GLY A 360 -17.30 -7.35 -5.04
C GLY A 360 -18.75 -7.29 -4.56
N HIS A 361 -19.63 -6.63 -5.29
CA HIS A 361 -21.07 -6.60 -4.99
C HIS A 361 -21.70 -7.99 -5.07
N LEU A 362 -21.42 -8.78 -6.12
CA LEU A 362 -21.92 -10.15 -6.23
C LEU A 362 -21.49 -11.03 -5.07
N LEU A 363 -20.22 -10.93 -4.66
CA LEU A 363 -19.70 -11.69 -3.51
C LEU A 363 -20.36 -11.26 -2.20
N ALA A 364 -20.45 -9.95 -1.96
CA ALA A 364 -21.08 -9.41 -0.75
C ALA A 364 -22.56 -9.83 -0.64
N ASP A 365 -23.30 -9.76 -1.73
CA ASP A 365 -24.71 -10.18 -1.78
C ASP A 365 -24.87 -11.72 -1.62
N GLY A 366 -23.90 -12.47 -2.12
CA GLY A 366 -23.84 -13.92 -1.91
C GLY A 366 -23.63 -14.27 -0.44
N LEU A 367 -22.67 -13.62 0.22
CA LEU A 367 -22.36 -13.84 1.64
C LEU A 367 -23.50 -13.40 2.58
N ARG A 368 -24.20 -12.30 2.27
CA ARG A 368 -25.35 -11.85 3.08
C ARG A 368 -26.54 -12.82 3.04
N ARG A 369 -26.60 -13.70 2.06
CA ARG A 369 -27.68 -14.72 1.92
C ARG A 369 -27.35 -16.03 2.61
N LEU A 370 -26.12 -16.25 3.09
CA LEU A 370 -25.69 -17.41 3.87
C LEU A 370 -25.98 -17.21 5.36
#